data_e7add287b0a1e700920a8c6c5d6a27ce
#
_entry.id   e7add287b0a1e700920a8c6c5d6a27ce
#
_cell.length_a   1.000
_cell.length_b   1.000
_cell.length_c   1.000
_cell.angle_alpha   90.00
_cell.angle_beta   90.00
_cell.angle_gamma   90.00
#
_symmetry.space_group_name_H-M   'P 1'
#
loop_
_entity.id
_entity.type
_entity.pdbx_description
1 polymer ?
#
loop_
_entity_poly.entity_id
_entity_poly.type
_entity_poly.pdbx_seq_one_letter_code
_entity_poly.pdbx_strand_id
1 'polypeptide(L)'
;MRIRGGTVAALLLLGGCASTAEKAPAPKAAPRLPQPTPYTTSGLESVIGRNAAALQVQFGKPALDIREGTARKLQFAGPACVLDAYLYPPKAGGDPIVTHVDARLPDGRDMDRASCAAALTLRR
;
A
#
# COMPACT_ATOMS: atom_id res chain seq x y z
N MET A 1 91.12 9.49 8.59
CA MET A 1 91.12 8.51 9.73
C MET A 1 90.02 7.52 9.52
N ARG A 2 90.28 6.27 9.44
CA ARG A 2 89.42 5.14 9.07
C ARG A 2 88.35 4.85 10.12
N ILE A 3 87.09 4.61 9.73
CA ILE A 3 86.20 3.75 10.48
C ILE A 3 85.44 2.83 9.54
N ARG A 4 85.74 1.57 9.68
CA ARG A 4 85.09 0.37 9.15
C ARG A 4 83.71 0.23 9.72
N GLY A 5 82.70 -0.02 8.94
CA GLY A 5 82.26 -1.39 8.66
C GLY A 5 81.27 -1.91 9.64
N GLY A 6 80.07 -2.15 9.21
CA GLY A 6 79.02 -2.83 9.99
C GLY A 6 77.77 -2.98 9.18
N THR A 7 77.82 -3.95 8.29
CA THR A 7 76.61 -4.45 7.60
C THR A 7 75.75 -5.20 8.60
N VAL A 8 74.56 -4.65 8.96
CA VAL A 8 73.51 -5.40 9.64
C VAL A 8 72.46 -5.81 8.64
N ALA A 9 72.45 -7.10 8.34
CA ALA A 9 71.39 -7.72 7.54
C ALA A 9 70.12 -7.82 8.38
N ALA A 10 69.13 -7.06 8.03
CA ALA A 10 67.78 -7.21 8.60
C ALA A 10 67.00 -8.25 7.80
N LEU A 11 66.78 -9.41 8.44
CA LEU A 11 65.86 -10.44 7.92
C LEU A 11 64.44 -9.91 8.08
N LEU A 12 63.77 -9.60 6.99
CA LEU A 12 62.33 -9.35 6.91
C LEU A 12 61.62 -10.68 6.87
N LEU A 13 61.01 -11.07 8.00
CA LEU A 13 60.04 -12.16 8.08
C LEU A 13 58.70 -11.66 7.52
N LEU A 14 58.38 -12.04 6.28
CA LEU A 14 57.05 -11.87 5.74
C LEU A 14 56.11 -12.88 6.41
N GLY A 15 55.39 -12.42 7.45
CA GLY A 15 54.26 -13.13 8.03
C GLY A 15 53.10 -13.08 7.05
N GLY A 16 52.85 -14.15 6.32
CA GLY A 16 51.66 -14.29 5.49
C GLY A 16 50.42 -14.43 6.39
N CYS A 17 49.55 -13.41 6.42
CA CYS A 17 48.21 -13.55 6.93
C CYS A 17 47.38 -14.37 5.94
N ALA A 18 47.19 -15.65 6.22
CA ALA A 18 46.19 -16.46 5.56
C ALA A 18 44.81 -16.02 6.07
N SER A 19 44.16 -15.15 5.31
CA SER A 19 42.74 -14.84 5.54
C SER A 19 41.93 -16.06 5.10
N THR A 20 41.51 -16.87 6.05
CA THR A 20 40.42 -17.81 5.82
C THR A 20 39.18 -17.00 5.53
N ALA A 21 38.79 -16.94 4.27
CA ALA A 21 37.49 -16.40 3.87
C ALA A 21 36.40 -17.31 4.43
N GLU A 22 35.93 -16.97 5.62
CA GLU A 22 34.73 -17.56 6.20
C GLU A 22 33.58 -17.20 5.28
N LYS A 23 33.04 -18.20 4.60
CA LYS A 23 31.89 -18.05 3.70
C LYS A 23 30.72 -17.53 4.54
N ALA A 24 30.42 -16.25 4.41
CA ALA A 24 29.29 -15.64 5.07
C ALA A 24 28.00 -16.46 4.77
N PRO A 25 27.17 -16.74 5.77
CA PRO A 25 25.89 -17.41 5.54
C PRO A 25 25.08 -16.60 4.52
N ALA A 26 24.51 -17.29 3.53
CA ALA A 26 23.65 -16.64 2.55
C ALA A 26 22.55 -15.86 3.28
N PRO A 27 22.26 -14.60 2.90
CA PRO A 27 21.22 -13.84 3.55
C PRO A 27 19.92 -14.64 3.45
N LYS A 28 19.31 -14.91 4.59
CA LYS A 28 17.95 -15.49 4.62
C LYS A 28 17.06 -14.56 3.81
N ALA A 29 16.38 -15.10 2.80
CA ALA A 29 15.45 -14.34 1.98
C ALA A 29 14.49 -13.59 2.91
N ALA A 30 14.49 -12.26 2.81
CA ALA A 30 13.54 -11.44 3.57
C ALA A 30 12.11 -11.91 3.24
N PRO A 31 11.20 -11.92 4.22
CA PRO A 31 9.79 -12.23 3.95
C PRO A 31 9.30 -11.31 2.83
N ARG A 32 8.80 -11.90 1.75
CA ARG A 32 8.19 -11.10 0.68
C ARG A 32 6.96 -10.43 1.26
N LEU A 33 6.98 -9.10 1.29
CA LEU A 33 5.78 -8.34 1.59
C LEU A 33 4.70 -8.74 0.58
N PRO A 34 3.44 -8.90 1.03
CA PRO A 34 2.33 -9.15 0.12
C PRO A 34 2.33 -8.08 -0.96
N GLN A 35 2.37 -8.49 -2.22
CA GLN A 35 2.27 -7.53 -3.33
C GLN A 35 0.84 -6.97 -3.33
N PRO A 36 0.68 -5.64 -3.49
CA PRO A 36 -0.64 -5.06 -3.63
C PRO A 36 -1.39 -5.73 -4.79
N THR A 37 -2.58 -6.23 -4.53
CA THR A 37 -3.46 -6.72 -5.60
C THR A 37 -3.80 -5.56 -6.53
N PRO A 38 -3.73 -5.74 -7.86
CA PRO A 38 -4.11 -4.68 -8.79
C PRO A 38 -5.53 -4.19 -8.49
N TYR A 39 -5.70 -2.86 -8.45
CA TYR A 39 -7.02 -2.27 -8.29
C TYR A 39 -7.86 -2.56 -9.54
N THR A 40 -8.98 -3.23 -9.37
CA THR A 40 -9.94 -3.49 -10.45
C THR A 40 -11.25 -2.79 -10.16
N THR A 41 -11.89 -2.26 -11.21
CA THR A 41 -13.23 -1.67 -11.16
C THR A 41 -14.33 -2.62 -11.61
N SER A 42 -13.97 -3.85 -11.94
CA SER A 42 -14.93 -4.88 -12.34
C SER A 42 -15.98 -5.11 -11.25
N GLY A 43 -17.25 -5.07 -11.63
CA GLY A 43 -18.38 -5.16 -10.70
C GLY A 43 -18.69 -3.89 -9.92
N LEU A 44 -17.98 -2.78 -10.22
CA LEU A 44 -18.18 -1.47 -9.60
C LEU A 44 -18.73 -0.42 -10.58
N GLU A 45 -19.24 -0.84 -11.72
CA GLU A 45 -19.73 0.05 -12.79
C GLU A 45 -20.90 0.95 -12.31
N SER A 46 -21.65 0.48 -11.33
CA SER A 46 -22.73 1.26 -10.70
C SER A 46 -22.24 2.25 -9.63
N VAL A 47 -20.96 2.23 -9.30
CA VAL A 47 -20.36 3.04 -8.22
C VAL A 47 -19.32 4.01 -8.76
N ILE A 48 -18.33 3.49 -9.51
CA ILE A 48 -17.27 4.31 -10.10
C ILE A 48 -17.86 5.33 -11.07
N GLY A 49 -17.41 6.58 -10.98
CA GLY A 49 -17.91 7.69 -11.81
C GLY A 49 -19.24 8.28 -11.34
N ARG A 50 -19.85 7.75 -10.27
CA ARG A 50 -21.09 8.29 -9.71
C ARG A 50 -20.82 9.40 -8.72
N ASN A 51 -21.74 10.34 -8.60
CA ASN A 51 -21.68 11.38 -7.59
C ASN A 51 -22.32 10.95 -6.26
N ALA A 52 -22.20 11.79 -5.25
CA ALA A 52 -22.72 11.49 -3.91
C ALA A 52 -24.24 11.23 -3.89
N ALA A 53 -25.00 11.99 -4.66
CA ALA A 53 -26.46 11.82 -4.71
C ALA A 53 -26.85 10.45 -5.29
N ALA A 54 -26.18 10.01 -6.35
CA ALA A 54 -26.41 8.68 -6.93
C ALA A 54 -26.09 7.56 -5.94
N LEU A 55 -24.97 7.69 -5.19
CA LEU A 55 -24.62 6.69 -4.16
C LEU A 55 -25.65 6.64 -3.03
N GLN A 56 -26.18 7.77 -2.62
CA GLN A 56 -27.23 7.80 -1.57
C GLN A 56 -28.54 7.18 -2.04
N VAL A 57 -28.87 7.33 -3.32
CA VAL A 57 -30.03 6.61 -3.90
C VAL A 57 -29.78 5.11 -3.90
N GLN A 58 -28.57 4.66 -4.18
CA GLN A 58 -28.23 3.24 -4.27
C GLN A 58 -28.08 2.57 -2.90
N PHE A 59 -27.37 3.21 -1.98
CA PHE A 59 -26.97 2.62 -0.68
C PHE A 59 -27.72 3.20 0.52
N GLY A 60 -28.44 4.31 0.35
CA GLY A 60 -29.08 5.02 1.44
C GLY A 60 -28.18 6.09 2.06
N LYS A 61 -28.54 6.51 3.27
CA LYS A 61 -27.80 7.53 4.00
C LYS A 61 -26.40 7.02 4.39
N PRO A 62 -25.32 7.76 4.08
CA PRO A 62 -23.99 7.37 4.52
C PRO A 62 -23.88 7.46 6.05
N ALA A 63 -23.12 6.53 6.64
CA ALA A 63 -22.74 6.56 8.04
C ALA A 63 -21.74 7.67 8.34
N LEU A 64 -20.93 8.05 7.33
CA LEU A 64 -19.92 9.10 7.43
C LEU A 64 -19.84 9.87 6.10
N ASP A 65 -19.75 11.20 6.19
CA ASP A 65 -19.58 12.12 5.06
C ASP A 65 -18.54 13.16 5.45
N ILE A 66 -17.32 13.03 4.91
CA ILE A 66 -16.19 13.91 5.20
C ILE A 66 -15.78 14.64 3.93
N ARG A 67 -15.49 15.94 4.07
CA ARG A 67 -14.92 16.78 3.01
C ARG A 67 -13.58 17.33 3.44
N GLU A 68 -12.58 17.16 2.57
CA GLU A 68 -11.23 17.68 2.74
C GLU A 68 -10.80 18.38 1.44
N GLY A 69 -10.80 19.71 1.45
CA GLY A 69 -10.56 20.47 0.23
C GLY A 69 -11.60 20.13 -0.84
N THR A 70 -11.16 19.62 -1.99
CA THR A 70 -12.03 19.18 -3.09
C THR A 70 -12.43 17.70 -2.99
N ALA A 71 -11.77 16.95 -2.11
CA ALA A 71 -12.07 15.54 -1.89
C ALA A 71 -13.26 15.36 -0.97
N ARG A 72 -14.02 14.27 -1.20
CA ARG A 72 -15.13 13.85 -0.34
C ARG A 72 -15.07 12.35 -0.13
N LYS A 73 -15.21 11.92 1.11
CA LYS A 73 -15.31 10.50 1.46
C LYS A 73 -16.71 10.22 1.99
N LEU A 74 -17.37 9.25 1.40
CA LEU A 74 -18.63 8.70 1.91
C LEU A 74 -18.39 7.28 2.41
N GLN A 75 -18.91 6.98 3.59
CA GLN A 75 -18.88 5.63 4.14
C GLN A 75 -20.30 5.09 4.26
N PHE A 76 -20.52 3.93 3.67
CA PHE A 76 -21.77 3.18 3.80
C PHE A 76 -21.51 1.93 4.62
N ALA A 77 -22.28 1.74 5.67
CA ALA A 77 -22.12 0.62 6.59
C ALA A 77 -23.38 -0.21 6.65
N GLY A 78 -23.21 -1.52 6.59
CA GLY A 78 -24.27 -2.50 6.76
C GLY A 78 -23.79 -3.70 7.56
N PRO A 79 -24.68 -4.69 7.81
CA PRO A 79 -24.31 -5.89 8.58
C PRO A 79 -23.22 -6.72 7.92
N ALA A 80 -23.16 -6.71 6.58
CA ALA A 80 -22.23 -7.52 5.81
C ALA A 80 -20.85 -6.87 5.67
N CYS A 81 -20.80 -5.53 5.52
CA CYS A 81 -19.55 -4.82 5.23
C CYS A 81 -19.66 -3.31 5.40
N VAL A 82 -18.51 -2.67 5.30
CA VAL A 82 -18.35 -1.21 5.23
C VAL A 82 -17.69 -0.88 3.90
N LEU A 83 -18.28 0.04 3.13
CA LEU A 83 -17.81 0.55 1.86
C LEU A 83 -17.39 2.01 2.02
N ASP A 84 -16.14 2.32 1.71
CA ASP A 84 -15.62 3.69 1.66
C ASP A 84 -15.52 4.13 0.21
N ALA A 85 -16.25 5.17 -0.18
CA ALA A 85 -16.20 5.77 -1.51
C ALA A 85 -15.47 7.10 -1.44
N TYR A 86 -14.45 7.26 -2.30
CA TYR A 86 -13.63 8.46 -2.42
C TYR A 86 -13.99 9.20 -3.70
N LEU A 87 -14.46 10.44 -3.54
CA LEU A 87 -14.96 11.26 -4.63
C LEU A 87 -14.03 12.47 -4.84
N TYR A 88 -13.70 12.71 -6.09
CA TYR A 88 -12.91 13.88 -6.51
C TYR A 88 -13.58 14.53 -7.70
N PRO A 89 -13.47 15.87 -7.84
CA PRO A 89 -13.98 16.54 -9.03
C PRO A 89 -13.16 16.12 -10.25
N PRO A 90 -13.80 15.81 -11.38
CA PRO A 90 -13.09 15.45 -12.62
C PRO A 90 -12.35 16.64 -13.23
N LYS A 91 -12.76 17.84 -12.88
CA LYS A 91 -12.15 19.13 -13.24
C LYS A 91 -12.43 20.17 -12.16
N ALA A 92 -11.71 21.30 -12.19
CA ALA A 92 -11.94 22.40 -11.26
C ALA A 92 -13.41 22.86 -11.28
N GLY A 93 -14.06 22.90 -10.10
CA GLY A 93 -15.46 23.28 -9.94
C GLY A 93 -16.48 22.23 -10.39
N GLY A 94 -16.03 21.03 -10.81
CA GLY A 94 -16.92 19.92 -11.17
C GLY A 94 -17.53 19.24 -9.96
N ASP A 95 -18.65 18.54 -10.16
CA ASP A 95 -19.26 17.71 -9.12
C ASP A 95 -18.36 16.52 -8.81
N PRO A 96 -17.99 16.28 -7.54
CA PRO A 96 -17.14 15.15 -7.19
C PRO A 96 -17.77 13.80 -7.55
N ILE A 97 -17.00 12.97 -8.21
CA ILE A 97 -17.38 11.62 -8.62
C ILE A 97 -16.46 10.58 -7.98
N VAL A 98 -16.96 9.38 -7.81
CA VAL A 98 -16.19 8.26 -7.24
C VAL A 98 -15.06 7.88 -8.19
N THR A 99 -13.84 7.93 -7.67
CA THR A 99 -12.64 7.47 -8.38
C THR A 99 -12.05 6.21 -7.76
N HIS A 100 -12.34 5.96 -6.48
CA HIS A 100 -11.80 4.84 -5.73
C HIS A 100 -12.81 4.36 -4.68
N VAL A 101 -12.81 3.06 -4.41
CA VAL A 101 -13.57 2.44 -3.33
C VAL A 101 -12.72 1.43 -2.59
N ASP A 102 -12.90 1.39 -1.26
CA ASP A 102 -12.39 0.33 -0.41
C ASP A 102 -13.54 -0.38 0.29
N ALA A 103 -13.36 -1.64 0.59
CA ALA A 103 -14.35 -2.43 1.32
C ALA A 103 -13.69 -3.27 2.40
N ARG A 104 -14.36 -3.40 3.52
CA ARG A 104 -13.93 -4.24 4.64
C ARG A 104 -15.12 -4.90 5.32
N LEU A 105 -14.85 -6.01 5.98
CA LEU A 105 -15.78 -6.60 6.92
C LEU A 105 -15.96 -5.70 8.15
N PRO A 106 -17.03 -5.85 8.94
CA PRO A 106 -17.22 -5.07 10.17
C PRO A 106 -16.09 -5.23 11.19
N ASP A 107 -15.34 -6.34 11.16
CA ASP A 107 -14.17 -6.59 12.01
C ASP A 107 -12.87 -5.97 11.47
N GLY A 108 -12.90 -5.29 10.32
CA GLY A 108 -11.79 -4.59 9.71
C GLY A 108 -10.99 -5.39 8.67
N ARG A 109 -11.26 -6.69 8.49
CA ARG A 109 -10.61 -7.51 7.45
C ARG A 109 -11.03 -7.05 6.05
N ASP A 110 -10.14 -7.22 5.09
CA ASP A 110 -10.43 -6.91 3.69
C ASP A 110 -11.61 -7.72 3.16
N MET A 111 -12.40 -7.08 2.30
CA MET A 111 -13.51 -7.71 1.59
C MET A 111 -13.49 -7.29 0.12
N ASP A 112 -13.98 -8.16 -0.75
CA ASP A 112 -14.16 -7.83 -2.16
C ASP A 112 -15.12 -6.64 -2.33
N ARG A 113 -14.67 -5.63 -3.07
CA ARG A 113 -15.38 -4.35 -3.23
C ARG A 113 -16.71 -4.49 -3.93
N ALA A 114 -16.74 -5.28 -5.01
CA ALA A 114 -17.96 -5.51 -5.80
C ALA A 114 -18.99 -6.29 -4.98
N SER A 115 -18.56 -7.29 -4.23
CA SER A 115 -19.40 -8.06 -3.32
C SER A 115 -20.00 -7.18 -2.21
N CYS A 116 -19.19 -6.26 -1.64
CA CYS A 116 -19.69 -5.31 -0.64
C CYS A 116 -20.71 -4.34 -1.26
N ALA A 117 -20.41 -3.75 -2.41
CA ALA A 117 -21.34 -2.84 -3.09
C ALA A 117 -22.68 -3.55 -3.39
N ALA A 118 -22.63 -4.78 -3.86
CA ALA A 118 -23.84 -5.58 -4.10
C ALA A 118 -24.62 -5.84 -2.81
N ALA A 119 -23.93 -6.16 -1.71
CA ALA A 119 -24.58 -6.44 -0.41
C ALA A 119 -25.24 -5.20 0.21
N LEU A 120 -24.67 -4.00 -0.03
CA LEU A 120 -25.20 -2.73 0.49
C LEU A 120 -26.28 -2.11 -0.40
N THR A 121 -26.40 -2.53 -1.65
CA THR A 121 -27.40 -1.98 -2.57
C THR A 121 -28.80 -2.23 -2.02
N LEU A 122 -29.57 -1.16 -1.86
CA LEU A 122 -30.94 -1.25 -1.39
C LEU A 122 -31.80 -2.03 -2.39
N ARG A 123 -32.45 -3.07 -1.91
CA ARG A 123 -33.47 -3.80 -2.68
C ARG A 123 -34.75 -2.96 -2.71
N ARG A 124 -35.17 -2.60 -3.91
CA ARG A 124 -36.45 -1.95 -4.15
C ARG A 124 -37.51 -2.99 -4.45
#